data_9a8225a673f1c09ed3a5aa8a27b62a51
#
_entry.id   9a8225a673f1c09ed3a5aa8a27b62a51
#
_cell.length_a   1.000
_cell.length_b   1.000
_cell.length_c   1.000
_cell.angle_alpha   90.00
_cell.angle_beta   90.00
_cell.angle_gamma   90.00
#
_symmetry.space_group_name_H-M   'P 1'
#
loop_
_entity.id
_entity.type
_entity.pdbx_description
1 polymer ?
#
loop_
_entity_poly.entity_id
_entity_poly.type
_entity_poly.pdbx_seq_one_letter_code
_entity_poly.pdbx_strand_id
1 'polypeptide(L)'
;MQYIKLDKINLKNDPTINEKWVQSIIASDPSILGLGDILLKDMERKQPRAGRLDLLFQDENNRRYCVELQLGKTDESHIIRTIEYWDLEKKRYPQYEHVAVIIAEDITSRFLNVISLFNSHIPIIAIQMNAIKLDNQIGLQFVTVLDETALQNYNEDEEPELQISVDRSYWEEKATKETVTLADKLLALIHEHIDKNINLKYNKFYIGLERMGLINNFITFKPRKMNIIIQPKLERNSDYDTIIENTGLDFLDYDARGGRYRIKLTKNDIESHEEFLVKLFKSSENYYNN
;
A
#
# COMPACT_ATOMS: atom_id res chain seq x y z
N MET A 1 -29.54 -4.30 10.95
CA MET A 1 -28.72 -4.78 9.81
C MET A 1 -29.45 -5.89 9.11
N GLN A 2 -29.57 -5.84 7.76
CA GLN A 2 -30.12 -6.95 6.97
C GLN A 2 -28.96 -7.76 6.38
N TYR A 3 -29.08 -9.10 6.44
CA TYR A 3 -28.13 -10.01 5.78
C TYR A 3 -28.49 -10.11 4.30
N ILE A 4 -27.48 -9.94 3.43
CA ILE A 4 -27.57 -10.17 1.99
C ILE A 4 -26.60 -11.29 1.64
N LYS A 5 -27.09 -12.34 0.99
CA LYS A 5 -26.24 -13.38 0.42
C LYS A 5 -25.64 -12.82 -0.88
N LEU A 6 -24.32 -12.81 -0.94
CA LEU A 6 -23.58 -12.35 -2.12
C LEU A 6 -23.36 -13.52 -3.08
N ASP A 7 -23.63 -13.33 -4.37
CA ASP A 7 -23.37 -14.31 -5.42
C ASP A 7 -22.00 -14.07 -6.05
N LYS A 8 -21.08 -15.05 -5.88
CA LYS A 8 -19.79 -15.02 -6.56
C LYS A 8 -20.00 -15.37 -8.04
N ILE A 9 -19.44 -14.55 -8.92
CA ILE A 9 -19.42 -14.80 -10.36
C ILE A 9 -18.01 -15.13 -10.85
N ASN A 10 -17.92 -15.83 -11.97
CA ASN A 10 -16.66 -16.13 -12.63
C ASN A 10 -16.51 -15.21 -13.84
N LEU A 11 -15.56 -14.28 -13.78
CA LEU A 11 -15.35 -13.28 -14.82
C LEU A 11 -14.87 -13.90 -16.14
N LYS A 12 -14.09 -14.98 -16.07
CA LYS A 12 -13.62 -15.68 -17.28
C LYS A 12 -14.77 -16.19 -18.14
N ASN A 13 -15.89 -16.55 -17.51
CA ASN A 13 -17.05 -17.09 -18.19
C ASN A 13 -18.09 -16.03 -18.58
N ASP A 14 -17.89 -14.78 -18.17
CA ASP A 14 -18.80 -13.68 -18.51
C ASP A 14 -18.41 -13.09 -19.89
N PRO A 15 -19.32 -13.13 -20.88
CA PRO A 15 -18.99 -12.67 -22.23
C PRO A 15 -18.82 -11.15 -22.33
N THR A 16 -19.23 -10.40 -21.33
CA THR A 16 -19.19 -8.93 -21.33
C THR A 16 -17.94 -8.38 -20.62
N ILE A 17 -17.20 -9.24 -19.90
CA ILE A 17 -16.03 -8.87 -19.11
C ILE A 17 -14.78 -9.51 -19.70
N ASN A 18 -13.71 -8.75 -19.76
CA ASN A 18 -12.41 -9.22 -20.20
C ASN A 18 -11.29 -8.66 -19.29
N GLU A 19 -10.08 -9.16 -19.47
CA GLU A 19 -8.91 -8.72 -18.68
C GLU A 19 -8.70 -7.20 -18.77
N LYS A 20 -8.89 -6.59 -19.94
CA LYS A 20 -8.74 -5.14 -20.11
C LYS A 20 -9.69 -4.31 -19.25
N TRP A 21 -10.92 -4.81 -19.07
CA TRP A 21 -11.88 -4.16 -18.19
C TRP A 21 -11.36 -4.16 -16.73
N VAL A 22 -10.88 -5.30 -16.25
CA VAL A 22 -10.29 -5.40 -14.90
C VAL A 22 -9.02 -4.55 -14.78
N GLN A 23 -8.13 -4.60 -15.77
CA GLN A 23 -6.93 -3.76 -15.82
C GLN A 23 -7.29 -2.27 -15.72
N SER A 24 -8.34 -1.83 -16.42
CA SER A 24 -8.79 -0.44 -16.39
C SER A 24 -9.30 -0.01 -15.00
N ILE A 25 -10.00 -0.90 -14.29
CA ILE A 25 -10.45 -0.65 -12.92
C ILE A 25 -9.26 -0.53 -11.98
N ILE A 26 -8.32 -1.47 -12.04
CA ILE A 26 -7.11 -1.45 -11.22
C ILE A 26 -6.27 -0.19 -11.53
N ALA A 27 -6.15 0.17 -12.80
CA ALA A 27 -5.42 1.36 -13.23
C ALA A 27 -6.04 2.66 -12.71
N SER A 28 -7.38 2.74 -12.68
CA SER A 28 -8.11 3.91 -12.17
C SER A 28 -8.08 4.01 -10.65
N ASP A 29 -7.96 2.89 -9.95
CA ASP A 29 -7.95 2.80 -8.49
C ASP A 29 -6.99 1.71 -8.00
N PRO A 30 -5.68 1.96 -8.02
CA PRO A 30 -4.68 0.97 -7.60
C PRO A 30 -4.79 0.55 -6.12
N SER A 31 -5.43 1.37 -5.30
CA SER A 31 -5.56 1.10 -3.86
C SER A 31 -6.37 -0.17 -3.54
N ILE A 32 -7.19 -0.63 -4.50
CA ILE A 32 -7.97 -1.87 -4.35
C ILE A 32 -7.10 -3.12 -4.23
N LEU A 33 -5.83 -3.05 -4.68
CA LEU A 33 -4.87 -4.15 -4.57
C LEU A 33 -4.31 -4.31 -3.15
N GLY A 34 -4.46 -3.30 -2.28
CA GLY A 34 -3.90 -3.34 -0.92
C GLY A 34 -2.37 -3.28 -0.86
N LEU A 35 -1.71 -2.81 -1.93
CA LEU A 35 -0.25 -2.71 -2.02
C LEU A 35 0.32 -1.38 -1.47
N GLY A 36 -0.50 -0.59 -0.79
CA GLY A 36 -0.14 0.75 -0.30
C GLY A 36 -0.36 1.83 -1.34
N ASP A 37 0.36 2.95 -1.20
CA ASP A 37 0.25 4.09 -2.12
C ASP A 37 1.10 3.85 -3.36
N ILE A 38 0.49 3.26 -4.36
CA ILE A 38 1.11 2.99 -5.65
C ILE A 38 0.45 3.81 -6.76
N LEU A 39 1.24 4.26 -7.72
CA LEU A 39 0.79 5.02 -8.88
C LEU A 39 1.06 4.23 -10.17
N LEU A 40 0.12 4.26 -11.09
CA LEU A 40 0.30 3.64 -12.40
C LEU A 40 1.42 4.37 -13.17
N LYS A 41 2.39 3.61 -13.65
CA LYS A 41 3.50 4.10 -14.50
C LYS A 41 3.27 3.74 -15.95
N ASP A 42 2.73 2.54 -16.22
CA ASP A 42 2.50 2.06 -17.57
C ASP A 42 1.46 0.93 -17.57
N MET A 43 0.77 0.76 -18.69
CA MET A 43 -0.19 -0.30 -18.94
C MET A 43 0.09 -0.95 -20.29
N GLU A 44 -0.05 -2.28 -20.39
CA GLU A 44 0.25 -3.05 -21.61
C GLU A 44 1.69 -2.79 -22.12
N ARG A 45 2.64 -2.71 -21.18
CA ARG A 45 4.03 -2.33 -21.45
C ARG A 45 4.76 -3.43 -22.22
N LYS A 46 5.22 -3.11 -23.44
CA LYS A 46 5.97 -4.05 -24.26
C LYS A 46 7.27 -4.52 -23.59
N GLN A 47 7.40 -5.84 -23.48
CA GLN A 47 8.61 -6.50 -23.03
C GLN A 47 9.36 -7.05 -24.26
N PRO A 48 10.65 -6.74 -24.44
CA PRO A 48 11.41 -7.18 -25.61
C PRO A 48 11.44 -8.70 -25.71
N ARG A 49 10.89 -9.25 -26.79
CA ARG A 49 10.82 -10.70 -27.11
C ARG A 49 9.98 -11.54 -26.16
N ALA A 50 9.23 -10.93 -25.24
CA ALA A 50 8.49 -11.67 -24.19
C ALA A 50 6.99 -11.35 -24.12
N GLY A 51 6.49 -10.31 -24.79
CA GLY A 51 5.08 -9.95 -24.78
C GLY A 51 4.81 -8.59 -24.15
N ARG A 52 3.80 -8.50 -23.28
CA ARG A 52 3.40 -7.24 -22.62
C ARG A 52 3.07 -7.49 -21.18
N LEU A 53 3.67 -6.70 -20.30
CA LEU A 53 3.33 -6.60 -18.90
C LEU A 53 2.00 -5.84 -18.77
N ASP A 54 1.05 -6.39 -18.05
CA ASP A 54 -0.31 -5.81 -17.95
C ASP A 54 -0.31 -4.44 -17.28
N LEU A 55 0.28 -4.34 -16.08
CA LEU A 55 0.33 -3.09 -15.33
C LEU A 55 1.70 -2.94 -14.63
N LEU A 56 2.25 -1.75 -14.71
CA LEU A 56 3.44 -1.37 -13.95
C LEU A 56 3.09 -0.24 -13.01
N PHE A 57 3.20 -0.49 -11.71
CA PHE A 57 3.02 0.54 -10.68
C PHE A 57 4.35 0.91 -10.04
N GLN A 58 4.37 2.04 -9.37
CA GLN A 58 5.50 2.52 -8.60
C GLN A 58 5.01 3.21 -7.34
N ASP A 59 5.64 2.93 -6.20
CA ASP A 59 5.40 3.65 -4.96
C ASP A 59 6.30 4.90 -4.85
N GLU A 60 6.12 5.67 -3.80
CA GLU A 60 6.91 6.88 -3.53
C GLU A 60 8.38 6.61 -3.18
N ASN A 61 8.76 5.36 -2.87
CA ASN A 61 10.16 4.94 -2.68
C ASN A 61 10.81 4.50 -4.00
N ASN A 62 10.14 4.70 -5.13
CA ASN A 62 10.53 4.22 -6.44
C ASN A 62 10.57 2.69 -6.57
N ARG A 63 9.94 1.96 -5.66
CA ARG A 63 9.74 0.52 -5.77
C ARG A 63 8.69 0.23 -6.81
N ARG A 64 8.96 -0.71 -7.70
CA ARG A 64 8.11 -1.04 -8.84
C ARG A 64 7.39 -2.37 -8.64
N TYR A 65 6.13 -2.41 -9.03
CA TYR A 65 5.27 -3.59 -8.96
C TYR A 65 4.90 -3.99 -10.38
N CYS A 66 5.45 -5.13 -10.82
CA CYS A 66 5.19 -5.74 -12.12
C CYS A 66 4.00 -6.67 -11.99
N VAL A 67 2.84 -6.24 -12.47
CA VAL A 67 1.56 -6.92 -12.24
C VAL A 67 1.13 -7.65 -13.50
N GLU A 68 0.88 -8.96 -13.37
CA GLU A 68 0.24 -9.82 -14.37
C GLU A 68 -1.13 -10.28 -13.87
N LEU A 69 -2.15 -10.12 -14.70
CA LEU A 69 -3.54 -10.46 -14.42
C LEU A 69 -4.03 -11.57 -15.33
N GLN A 70 -4.69 -12.56 -14.76
CA GLN A 70 -5.38 -13.61 -15.54
C GLN A 70 -6.79 -13.83 -15.01
N LEU A 71 -7.78 -13.87 -15.91
CA LEU A 71 -9.12 -14.32 -15.57
C LEU A 71 -9.16 -15.84 -15.44
N GLY A 72 -9.93 -16.32 -14.46
CA GLY A 72 -10.02 -17.74 -14.12
C GLY A 72 -8.86 -18.22 -13.25
N LYS A 73 -8.44 -19.48 -13.48
CA LYS A 73 -7.38 -20.11 -12.68
C LYS A 73 -6.00 -19.72 -13.17
N THR A 74 -5.10 -19.50 -12.23
CA THR A 74 -3.65 -19.43 -12.53
C THR A 74 -3.18 -20.73 -13.20
N ASP A 75 -2.33 -20.58 -14.20
CA ASP A 75 -1.63 -21.68 -14.88
C ASP A 75 -0.11 -21.45 -14.88
N GLU A 76 0.62 -22.43 -15.37
CA GLU A 76 2.09 -22.40 -15.42
C GLU A 76 2.60 -21.22 -16.27
N SER A 77 1.92 -20.92 -17.39
CA SER A 77 2.30 -19.83 -18.29
C SER A 77 2.16 -18.46 -17.61
N HIS A 78 1.12 -18.30 -16.80
CA HIS A 78 0.90 -17.06 -16.04
C HIS A 78 2.04 -16.83 -15.01
N ILE A 79 2.43 -17.86 -14.27
CA ILE A 79 3.55 -17.78 -13.32
C ILE A 79 4.85 -17.44 -14.05
N ILE A 80 5.14 -18.12 -15.16
CA ILE A 80 6.36 -17.89 -15.95
C ILE A 80 6.41 -16.45 -16.46
N ARG A 81 5.31 -15.94 -17.05
CA ARG A 81 5.26 -14.54 -17.54
C ARG A 81 5.49 -13.54 -16.43
N THR A 82 4.84 -13.74 -15.27
CA THR A 82 5.00 -12.84 -14.12
C THR A 82 6.46 -12.73 -13.70
N ILE A 83 7.17 -13.86 -13.61
CA ILE A 83 8.59 -13.90 -13.23
C ILE A 83 9.47 -13.30 -14.34
N GLU A 84 9.20 -13.64 -15.61
CA GLU A 84 9.97 -13.15 -16.76
C GLU A 84 9.88 -11.62 -16.87
N TYR A 85 8.69 -11.04 -16.73
CA TYR A 85 8.50 -9.59 -16.84
C TYR A 85 9.11 -8.84 -15.68
N TRP A 86 9.03 -9.39 -14.47
CA TRP A 86 9.75 -8.88 -13.31
C TRP A 86 11.27 -8.84 -13.54
N ASP A 87 11.84 -9.93 -14.04
CA ASP A 87 13.29 -10.01 -14.33
C ASP A 87 13.72 -9.02 -15.43
N LEU A 88 12.91 -8.90 -16.50
CA LEU A 88 13.16 -7.95 -17.57
C LEU A 88 13.11 -6.48 -17.09
N GLU A 89 12.14 -6.12 -16.27
CA GLU A 89 12.04 -4.76 -15.70
C GLU A 89 13.19 -4.51 -14.71
N LYS A 90 13.56 -5.48 -13.88
CA LYS A 90 14.71 -5.40 -12.96
C LYS A 90 16.03 -5.21 -13.72
N LYS A 91 16.25 -5.95 -14.80
CA LYS A 91 17.45 -5.81 -15.66
C LYS A 91 17.49 -4.47 -16.38
N ARG A 92 16.34 -3.97 -16.80
CA ARG A 92 16.22 -2.67 -17.50
C ARG A 92 16.46 -1.48 -16.58
N TYR A 93 16.02 -1.59 -15.33
CA TYR A 93 16.06 -0.51 -14.34
C TYR A 93 16.63 -0.99 -13.00
N PRO A 94 17.91 -1.40 -12.96
CA PRO A 94 18.52 -2.01 -11.78
C PRO A 94 18.60 -1.07 -10.55
N GLN A 95 18.41 0.24 -10.75
CA GLN A 95 18.39 1.24 -9.69
C GLN A 95 17.11 1.21 -8.84
N TYR A 96 16.07 0.48 -9.27
CA TYR A 96 14.82 0.37 -8.55
C TYR A 96 14.65 -1.04 -7.95
N GLU A 97 13.97 -1.13 -6.82
CA GLU A 97 13.47 -2.41 -6.33
C GLU A 97 12.24 -2.83 -7.16
N HIS A 98 12.15 -4.12 -7.48
CA HIS A 98 11.04 -4.67 -8.26
C HIS A 98 10.38 -5.81 -7.53
N VAL A 99 9.05 -5.83 -7.53
CA VAL A 99 8.18 -6.87 -6.98
C VAL A 99 7.35 -7.46 -8.10
N ALA A 100 7.31 -8.76 -8.20
CA ALA A 100 6.39 -9.48 -9.07
C ALA A 100 5.02 -9.58 -8.39
N VAL A 101 3.94 -9.30 -9.11
CA VAL A 101 2.57 -9.41 -8.58
C VAL A 101 1.74 -10.25 -9.53
N ILE A 102 1.21 -11.36 -9.05
CA ILE A 102 0.33 -12.24 -9.81
C ILE A 102 -1.11 -12.11 -9.31
N ILE A 103 -2.05 -11.83 -10.20
CA ILE A 103 -3.47 -11.68 -9.88
C ILE A 103 -4.28 -12.69 -10.68
N ALA A 104 -5.11 -13.49 -10.00
CA ALA A 104 -6.05 -14.41 -10.68
C ALA A 104 -7.34 -14.58 -9.87
N GLU A 105 -8.43 -15.04 -10.53
CA GLU A 105 -9.67 -15.38 -9.83
C GLU A 105 -9.53 -16.60 -8.92
N ASP A 106 -8.64 -17.54 -9.27
CA ASP A 106 -8.39 -18.75 -8.48
C ASP A 106 -6.90 -19.11 -8.52
N ILE A 107 -6.25 -19.02 -7.38
CA ILE A 107 -4.87 -19.46 -7.18
C ILE A 107 -4.93 -20.73 -6.33
N THR A 108 -4.86 -21.88 -7.01
CA THR A 108 -4.96 -23.17 -6.32
C THR A 108 -3.80 -23.38 -5.35
N SER A 109 -4.01 -24.21 -4.31
CA SER A 109 -2.97 -24.54 -3.34
C SER A 109 -1.69 -25.11 -3.98
N ARG A 110 -1.83 -25.86 -5.10
CA ARG A 110 -0.69 -26.37 -5.87
C ARG A 110 0.18 -25.22 -6.39
N PHE A 111 -0.43 -24.23 -7.04
CA PHE A 111 0.30 -23.09 -7.60
C PHE A 111 0.79 -22.15 -6.50
N LEU A 112 0.01 -21.96 -5.44
CA LEU A 112 0.44 -21.18 -4.29
C LEU A 112 1.72 -21.75 -3.66
N ASN A 113 1.82 -23.07 -3.51
CA ASN A 113 3.03 -23.73 -3.03
C ASN A 113 4.23 -23.48 -3.97
N VAL A 114 4.02 -23.54 -5.29
CA VAL A 114 5.08 -23.28 -6.28
C VAL A 114 5.53 -21.82 -6.19
N ILE A 115 4.60 -20.87 -6.14
CA ILE A 115 4.90 -19.43 -6.02
C ILE A 115 5.66 -19.15 -4.71
N SER A 116 5.29 -19.82 -3.60
CA SER A 116 5.97 -19.69 -2.32
C SER A 116 7.43 -20.11 -2.37
N LEU A 117 7.77 -21.13 -3.18
CA LEU A 117 9.18 -21.56 -3.36
C LEU A 117 10.03 -20.47 -4.04
N PHE A 118 9.43 -19.69 -4.95
CA PHE A 118 10.15 -18.58 -5.58
C PHE A 118 10.31 -17.37 -4.66
N ASN A 119 9.44 -17.21 -3.68
CA ASN A 119 9.36 -16.02 -2.84
C ASN A 119 10.60 -15.76 -1.97
N SER A 120 11.42 -16.80 -1.72
CA SER A 120 12.73 -16.66 -1.06
C SER A 120 13.80 -15.98 -1.93
N HIS A 121 13.61 -15.92 -3.26
CA HIS A 121 14.58 -15.36 -4.21
C HIS A 121 14.01 -14.24 -5.08
N ILE A 122 12.70 -14.26 -5.28
CA ILE A 122 11.95 -13.31 -6.09
C ILE A 122 10.90 -12.67 -5.19
N PRO A 123 10.96 -11.37 -4.90
CA PRO A 123 9.87 -10.70 -4.19
C PRO A 123 8.57 -10.87 -5.00
N ILE A 124 7.68 -11.75 -4.56
CA ILE A 124 6.45 -12.07 -5.29
C ILE A 124 5.22 -12.02 -4.37
N ILE A 125 4.21 -11.32 -4.82
CA ILE A 125 2.91 -11.19 -4.14
C ILE A 125 1.87 -11.91 -4.99
N ALA A 126 1.05 -12.76 -4.37
CA ALA A 126 -0.09 -13.39 -5.03
C ALA A 126 -1.39 -12.85 -4.46
N ILE A 127 -2.25 -12.35 -5.35
CA ILE A 127 -3.54 -11.72 -5.02
C ILE A 127 -4.65 -12.51 -5.69
N GLN A 128 -5.57 -13.03 -4.92
CA GLN A 128 -6.79 -13.65 -5.44
C GLN A 128 -7.88 -12.58 -5.61
N MET A 129 -8.44 -12.54 -6.82
CA MET A 129 -9.54 -11.65 -7.17
C MET A 129 -10.87 -12.40 -7.09
N ASN A 130 -11.84 -11.84 -6.38
CA ASN A 130 -13.20 -12.33 -6.35
C ASN A 130 -14.12 -11.29 -6.97
N ALA A 131 -15.02 -11.74 -7.84
CA ALA A 131 -16.10 -10.90 -8.38
C ALA A 131 -17.43 -11.29 -7.73
N ILE A 132 -18.17 -10.30 -7.29
CA ILE A 132 -19.42 -10.45 -6.54
C ILE A 132 -20.48 -9.63 -7.27
N LYS A 133 -21.60 -10.27 -7.58
CA LYS A 133 -22.75 -9.59 -8.19
C LYS A 133 -23.68 -9.08 -7.10
N LEU A 134 -24.06 -7.82 -7.20
CA LEU A 134 -25.08 -7.18 -6.40
C LEU A 134 -26.03 -6.43 -7.34
N ASP A 135 -27.21 -6.97 -7.54
CA ASP A 135 -28.20 -6.47 -8.53
C ASP A 135 -27.57 -6.33 -9.93
N ASN A 136 -27.48 -5.10 -10.44
CA ASN A 136 -26.87 -4.78 -11.73
C ASN A 136 -25.41 -4.29 -11.61
N GLN A 137 -24.80 -4.44 -10.45
CA GLN A 137 -23.42 -3.99 -10.19
C GLN A 137 -22.50 -5.18 -9.93
N ILE A 138 -21.22 -5.00 -10.23
CA ILE A 138 -20.18 -5.97 -9.95
C ILE A 138 -19.19 -5.32 -8.99
N GLY A 139 -19.00 -5.94 -7.82
CA GLY A 139 -17.94 -5.61 -6.89
C GLY A 139 -16.72 -6.51 -7.12
N LEU A 140 -15.53 -5.93 -7.15
CA LEU A 140 -14.28 -6.68 -7.16
C LEU A 140 -13.64 -6.61 -5.77
N GLN A 141 -13.23 -7.77 -5.26
CA GLN A 141 -12.49 -7.90 -4.02
C GLN A 141 -11.13 -8.54 -4.32
N PHE A 142 -10.08 -7.91 -3.86
CA PHE A 142 -8.70 -8.39 -3.98
C PHE A 142 -8.19 -8.82 -2.61
N VAL A 143 -7.69 -10.05 -2.51
CA VAL A 143 -7.20 -10.64 -1.26
C VAL A 143 -5.79 -11.14 -1.48
N THR A 144 -4.81 -10.60 -0.76
CA THR A 144 -3.45 -11.12 -0.77
C THR A 144 -3.43 -12.49 -0.12
N VAL A 145 -3.11 -13.53 -0.90
CA VAL A 145 -3.01 -14.94 -0.45
C VAL A 145 -1.57 -15.36 -0.21
N LEU A 146 -0.61 -14.66 -0.78
CA LEU A 146 0.81 -14.76 -0.50
C LEU A 146 1.42 -13.38 -0.57
N ASP A 147 2.09 -12.97 0.50
CA ASP A 147 2.87 -11.75 0.53
C ASP A 147 4.34 -12.02 0.24
N GLU A 148 5.07 -11.00 -0.20
CA GLU A 148 6.51 -11.14 -0.37
C GLU A 148 7.16 -11.49 0.98
N THR A 149 8.03 -12.47 0.95
CA THR A 149 8.96 -12.69 2.06
C THR A 149 10.01 -11.59 1.95
N ALA A 150 10.14 -10.74 2.97
CA ALA A 150 11.29 -9.85 3.04
C ALA A 150 12.53 -10.73 2.87
N LEU A 151 13.39 -10.40 1.89
CA LEU A 151 14.68 -11.07 1.73
C LEU A 151 15.55 -10.68 2.94
N GLN A 152 15.25 -11.25 4.10
CA GLN A 152 16.10 -11.15 5.27
C GLN A 152 17.32 -12.02 5.00
N ASN A 153 18.50 -11.48 5.23
CA ASN A 153 19.71 -12.27 5.34
C ASN A 153 19.45 -13.36 6.39
N TYR A 154 19.18 -14.57 5.94
CA TYR A 154 19.07 -15.72 6.81
C TYR A 154 20.42 -15.92 7.51
N ASN A 155 20.48 -15.56 8.79
CA ASN A 155 21.42 -16.21 9.69
C ASN A 155 20.85 -17.60 9.95
N GLU A 156 21.62 -18.64 9.60
CA GLU A 156 21.22 -20.06 9.52
C GLU A 156 20.80 -20.73 10.84
N ASP A 157 20.59 -19.98 11.93
CA ASP A 157 20.43 -20.52 13.29
C ASP A 157 19.10 -20.23 14.00
N GLU A 158 18.03 -19.79 13.31
CA GLU A 158 16.74 -19.58 13.99
C GLU A 158 15.58 -20.35 13.31
N GLU A 159 14.88 -21.17 14.13
CA GLU A 159 13.70 -21.95 13.76
C GLU A 159 12.49 -21.09 13.32
N PRO A 160 11.61 -21.59 12.42
CA PRO A 160 10.56 -20.78 11.80
C PRO A 160 9.32 -20.69 12.70
N GLU A 161 9.26 -19.65 13.52
CA GLU A 161 8.01 -19.12 14.05
C GLU A 161 7.90 -17.65 13.63
N LEU A 162 7.15 -17.35 12.54
CA LEU A 162 6.98 -15.95 12.21
C LEU A 162 5.59 -15.59 11.69
N GLN A 163 4.71 -15.31 12.63
CA GLN A 163 3.88 -14.13 12.52
C GLN A 163 4.81 -12.93 12.62
N ILE A 164 5.06 -12.20 11.52
CA ILE A 164 5.81 -10.94 11.58
C ILE A 164 5.02 -10.01 12.49
N SER A 165 5.51 -9.81 13.72
CA SER A 165 4.95 -8.79 14.58
C SER A 165 5.25 -7.44 13.94
N VAL A 166 4.23 -6.76 13.45
CA VAL A 166 4.37 -5.41 12.92
C VAL A 166 4.48 -4.45 14.09
N ASP A 167 5.70 -4.20 14.51
CA ASP A 167 6.06 -3.34 15.63
C ASP A 167 7.00 -2.21 15.20
N ARG A 168 7.61 -1.56 16.17
CA ARG A 168 8.58 -0.50 15.93
C ARG A 168 9.78 -0.98 15.14
N SER A 169 10.31 -2.18 15.44
CA SER A 169 11.50 -2.71 14.78
C SER A 169 11.25 -2.97 13.29
N TYR A 170 10.07 -3.47 12.92
CA TYR A 170 9.64 -3.60 11.53
C TYR A 170 9.75 -2.27 10.76
N TRP A 171 9.33 -1.16 11.38
CA TRP A 171 9.39 0.14 10.72
C TRP A 171 10.81 0.74 10.71
N GLU A 172 11.62 0.46 11.73
CA GLU A 172 13.03 0.89 11.77
C GLU A 172 13.86 0.19 10.68
N GLU A 173 13.53 -1.05 10.33
CA GLU A 173 14.13 -1.77 9.20
C GLU A 173 13.62 -1.27 7.86
N LYS A 174 12.29 -1.06 7.76
CA LYS A 174 11.63 -0.61 6.53
C LYS A 174 12.01 0.84 6.16
N ALA A 175 12.25 1.68 7.13
CA ALA A 175 12.66 3.08 6.98
C ALA A 175 14.05 3.30 7.58
N THR A 176 14.15 4.03 8.69
CA THR A 176 15.35 4.16 9.55
C THR A 176 14.92 4.47 10.98
N LYS A 177 15.81 4.23 11.97
CA LYS A 177 15.56 4.61 13.37
C LYS A 177 15.27 6.10 13.52
N GLU A 178 16.02 6.93 12.79
CA GLU A 178 15.91 8.39 12.82
C GLU A 178 14.51 8.82 12.36
N THR A 179 14.02 8.27 11.25
CA THR A 179 12.72 8.68 10.70
C THR A 179 11.54 8.08 11.47
N VAL A 180 11.68 6.89 12.08
CA VAL A 180 10.67 6.37 13.01
C VAL A 180 10.59 7.22 14.28
N THR A 181 11.72 7.73 14.78
CA THR A 181 11.76 8.66 15.93
C THR A 181 11.02 9.98 15.63
N LEU A 182 10.85 10.37 14.35
CA LEU A 182 10.01 11.53 14.02
C LEU A 182 8.53 11.28 14.36
N ALA A 183 8.05 10.05 14.26
CA ALA A 183 6.71 9.71 14.71
C ALA A 183 6.55 9.88 16.24
N ASP A 184 7.60 9.58 17.03
CA ASP A 184 7.58 9.82 18.47
C ASP A 184 7.53 11.32 18.79
N LYS A 185 8.28 12.16 18.05
CA LYS A 185 8.24 13.62 18.21
C LYS A 185 6.85 14.18 17.90
N LEU A 186 6.22 13.71 16.81
CA LEU A 186 4.86 14.12 16.43
C LEU A 186 3.84 13.63 17.46
N LEU A 187 4.02 12.43 18.03
CA LEU A 187 3.19 11.94 19.13
C LEU A 187 3.36 12.82 20.39
N ALA A 188 4.58 13.29 20.69
CA ALA A 188 4.79 14.19 21.82
C ALA A 188 3.99 15.50 21.67
N LEU A 189 3.93 16.07 20.46
CA LEU A 189 3.07 17.24 20.19
C LEU A 189 1.58 16.92 20.39
N ILE A 190 1.15 15.72 19.97
CA ILE A 190 -0.23 15.26 20.19
C ILE A 190 -0.51 15.12 21.70
N HIS A 191 0.42 14.57 22.47
CA HIS A 191 0.28 14.44 23.93
C HIS A 191 0.18 15.79 24.64
N GLU A 192 0.97 16.77 24.21
CA GLU A 192 0.99 18.10 24.83
C GLU A 192 -0.26 18.91 24.51
N HIS A 193 -0.78 18.81 23.29
CA HIS A 193 -1.78 19.75 22.79
C HIS A 193 -3.17 19.16 22.55
N ILE A 194 -3.32 17.80 22.58
CA ILE A 194 -4.58 17.10 22.26
C ILE A 194 -4.95 16.11 23.37
N ASP A 195 -4.25 14.97 23.48
CA ASP A 195 -4.60 13.93 24.46
C ASP A 195 -3.41 13.02 24.79
N LYS A 196 -3.09 12.87 26.07
CA LYS A 196 -2.02 11.99 26.58
C LYS A 196 -2.31 10.49 26.44
N ASN A 197 -3.58 10.10 26.23
CA ASN A 197 -4.00 8.70 26.12
C ASN A 197 -3.89 8.15 24.70
N ILE A 198 -3.36 8.92 23.76
CA ILE A 198 -3.12 8.49 22.39
C ILE A 198 -1.75 7.80 22.31
N ASN A 199 -1.69 6.65 21.66
CA ASN A 199 -0.46 5.88 21.44
C ASN A 199 -0.26 5.57 19.96
N LEU A 200 0.97 5.29 19.56
CA LEU A 200 1.27 4.79 18.23
C LEU A 200 0.80 3.33 18.11
N LYS A 201 0.15 3.03 16.99
CA LYS A 201 -0.22 1.68 16.61
C LYS A 201 0.47 1.30 15.31
N TYR A 202 1.39 0.37 15.38
CA TYR A 202 2.16 -0.07 14.23
C TYR A 202 1.32 -1.01 13.35
N ASN A 203 1.12 -0.65 12.07
CA ASN A 203 0.47 -1.46 11.05
C ASN A 203 1.42 -1.64 9.88
N LYS A 204 1.19 -2.64 9.03
CA LYS A 204 2.07 -2.98 7.90
C LYS A 204 2.33 -1.82 6.92
N PHE A 205 1.34 -0.95 6.71
CA PHE A 205 1.37 0.11 5.68
C PHE A 205 1.51 1.52 6.24
N TYR A 206 1.27 1.70 7.55
CA TYR A 206 1.37 2.98 8.24
C TYR A 206 1.47 2.77 9.75
N ILE A 207 2.00 3.76 10.43
CA ILE A 207 1.88 3.87 11.89
C ILE A 207 0.63 4.70 12.16
N GLY A 208 -0.38 4.09 12.76
CA GLY A 208 -1.63 4.74 13.14
C GLY A 208 -1.60 5.25 14.56
N LEU A 209 -2.75 5.69 15.02
CA LEU A 209 -3.02 6.11 16.39
C LEU A 209 -4.11 5.25 17.01
N GLU A 210 -3.99 5.01 18.30
CA GLU A 210 -5.03 4.43 19.13
C GLU A 210 -5.25 5.25 20.39
N ARG A 211 -6.50 5.29 20.86
CA ARG A 211 -6.90 5.92 22.13
C ARG A 211 -7.57 4.84 22.99
N MET A 212 -7.01 4.51 24.15
CA MET A 212 -7.53 3.48 25.06
C MET A 212 -7.78 2.13 24.35
N GLY A 213 -6.87 1.70 23.45
CA GLY A 213 -6.99 0.44 22.69
C GLY A 213 -7.93 0.50 21.48
N LEU A 214 -8.65 1.59 21.26
CA LEU A 214 -9.51 1.80 20.10
C LEU A 214 -8.76 2.58 19.01
N ILE A 215 -8.99 2.22 17.75
CA ILE A 215 -8.39 2.91 16.60
C ILE A 215 -8.87 4.36 16.58
N ASN A 216 -7.92 5.30 16.49
CA ASN A 216 -8.18 6.74 16.41
C ASN A 216 -7.24 7.39 15.39
N ASN A 217 -7.37 7.00 14.13
CA ASN A 217 -6.49 7.39 13.04
C ASN A 217 -6.87 8.76 12.44
N PHE A 218 -7.00 9.81 13.24
CA PHE A 218 -7.16 11.16 12.70
C PHE A 218 -5.90 11.63 11.96
N ILE A 219 -4.73 11.09 12.31
CA ILE A 219 -3.48 11.19 11.54
C ILE A 219 -2.87 9.80 11.43
N THR A 220 -2.22 9.54 10.31
CA THR A 220 -1.33 8.38 10.16
C THR A 220 0.06 8.85 9.75
N PHE A 221 1.06 8.04 10.07
CA PHE A 221 2.47 8.34 9.82
C PHE A 221 3.06 7.25 8.93
N LYS A 222 3.84 7.67 7.93
CA LYS A 222 4.59 6.76 7.07
C LYS A 222 6.06 7.18 7.06
N PRO A 223 6.88 6.65 7.97
CA PRO A 223 8.33 6.85 7.93
C PRO A 223 8.92 6.35 6.61
N ARG A 224 9.87 7.11 6.06
CA ARG A 224 10.66 6.81 4.87
C ARG A 224 12.14 6.90 5.20
N LYS A 225 13.02 6.54 4.27
CA LYS A 225 14.48 6.54 4.53
C LYS A 225 15.02 7.91 4.97
N MET A 226 14.45 9.01 4.48
CA MET A 226 14.97 10.37 4.75
C MET A 226 13.96 11.32 5.39
N ASN A 227 12.70 10.95 5.49
CA ASN A 227 11.61 11.82 5.95
C ASN A 227 10.46 10.99 6.52
N ILE A 228 9.46 11.68 7.05
CA ILE A 228 8.19 11.08 7.43
C ILE A 228 7.05 11.76 6.68
N ILE A 229 6.09 10.97 6.17
CA ILE A 229 4.87 11.52 5.59
C ILE A 229 3.78 11.45 6.65
N ILE A 230 3.21 12.60 6.96
CA ILE A 230 2.02 12.69 7.80
C ILE A 230 0.77 12.76 6.94
N GLN A 231 -0.30 12.10 7.39
CA GLN A 231 -1.56 12.03 6.66
C GLN A 231 -2.73 12.42 7.57
N PRO A 232 -2.92 13.71 7.86
CA PRO A 232 -4.07 14.19 8.61
C PRO A 232 -5.36 14.01 7.82
N LYS A 233 -6.42 13.53 8.49
CA LYS A 233 -7.74 13.34 7.90
C LYS A 233 -8.54 14.63 7.98
N LEU A 234 -8.76 15.27 6.83
CA LEU A 234 -9.48 16.53 6.68
C LEU A 234 -10.15 16.53 5.31
N GLU A 235 -11.31 17.17 5.23
CA GLU A 235 -11.92 17.47 3.95
C GLU A 235 -11.06 18.46 3.17
N ARG A 236 -10.86 18.21 1.88
CA ARG A 236 -10.10 19.11 1.03
C ARG A 236 -10.84 20.44 0.87
N ASN A 237 -10.15 21.52 1.12
CA ASN A 237 -10.62 22.86 0.78
C ASN A 237 -9.45 23.77 0.37
N SER A 238 -9.77 24.85 -0.38
CA SER A 238 -8.80 25.81 -0.88
C SER A 238 -8.02 26.53 0.21
N ASP A 239 -8.62 26.70 1.39
CA ASP A 239 -7.97 27.42 2.49
C ASP A 239 -6.84 26.60 3.09
N TYR A 240 -7.07 25.28 3.29
CA TYR A 240 -6.02 24.37 3.73
C TYR A 240 -4.93 24.21 2.66
N ASP A 241 -5.30 24.06 1.38
CA ASP A 241 -4.33 23.99 0.29
C ASP A 241 -3.40 25.22 0.32
N THR A 242 -3.97 26.44 0.42
CA THR A 242 -3.22 27.69 0.50
C THR A 242 -2.37 27.80 1.76
N ILE A 243 -2.89 27.38 2.92
CA ILE A 243 -2.15 27.42 4.19
C ILE A 243 -0.93 26.49 4.11
N ILE A 244 -1.10 25.28 3.59
CA ILE A 244 0.00 24.30 3.46
C ILE A 244 1.05 24.82 2.47
N GLU A 245 0.64 25.33 1.30
CA GLU A 245 1.53 25.90 0.29
C GLU A 245 2.37 27.06 0.87
N ASN A 246 1.76 27.93 1.67
CA ASN A 246 2.45 29.07 2.29
C ASN A 246 3.48 28.65 3.34
N THR A 247 3.44 27.44 3.88
CA THR A 247 4.48 26.95 4.80
C THR A 247 5.78 26.62 4.07
N GLY A 248 5.73 26.35 2.76
CA GLY A 248 6.87 25.83 1.99
C GLY A 248 7.19 24.37 2.27
N LEU A 249 6.33 23.65 3.00
CA LEU A 249 6.46 22.20 3.21
C LEU A 249 6.16 21.44 1.92
N ASP A 250 6.81 20.28 1.77
CA ASP A 250 6.61 19.41 0.62
C ASP A 250 5.23 18.72 0.71
N PHE A 251 4.28 19.25 -0.05
CA PHE A 251 2.90 18.77 -0.12
C PHE A 251 2.75 17.79 -1.29
N LEU A 252 2.33 16.57 -0.97
CA LEU A 252 1.99 15.56 -1.95
C LEU A 252 0.51 15.68 -2.34
N ASP A 253 0.11 15.02 -3.43
CA ASP A 253 -1.29 15.02 -3.86
C ASP A 253 -2.23 14.59 -2.73
N TYR A 254 -3.38 15.31 -2.64
CA TYR A 254 -4.43 14.96 -1.69
C TYR A 254 -5.02 13.58 -2.02
N ASP A 255 -5.08 12.72 -1.03
CA ASP A 255 -5.77 11.43 -1.12
C ASP A 255 -7.29 11.67 -1.03
N ALA A 256 -7.94 11.84 -2.17
CA ALA A 256 -9.38 12.10 -2.24
C ALA A 256 -10.23 10.94 -1.71
N ARG A 257 -9.71 9.71 -1.75
CA ARG A 257 -10.42 8.52 -1.29
C ARG A 257 -10.32 8.35 0.22
N GLY A 258 -9.14 8.50 0.77
CA GLY A 258 -8.90 8.45 2.22
C GLY A 258 -9.33 9.72 2.96
N GLY A 259 -9.62 10.81 2.23
CA GLY A 259 -9.91 12.10 2.81
C GLY A 259 -8.73 12.67 3.59
N ARG A 260 -7.51 12.61 3.00
CA ARG A 260 -6.28 12.92 3.73
C ARG A 260 -5.37 13.86 2.95
N TYR A 261 -4.86 14.86 3.63
CA TYR A 261 -3.68 15.60 3.18
C TYR A 261 -2.43 14.73 3.36
N ARG A 262 -1.42 14.95 2.51
CA ARG A 262 -0.17 14.17 2.56
C ARG A 262 0.99 15.16 2.56
N ILE A 263 1.65 15.30 3.70
CA ILE A 263 2.71 16.29 3.91
C ILE A 263 3.98 15.54 4.30
N LYS A 264 5.06 15.78 3.56
CA LYS A 264 6.37 15.23 3.83
C LYS A 264 7.13 16.15 4.80
N LEU A 265 7.69 15.57 5.85
CA LEU A 265 8.40 16.32 6.88
C LEU A 265 9.79 15.71 7.12
N THR A 266 10.78 16.57 7.24
CA THR A 266 12.08 16.26 7.82
C THR A 266 12.09 16.63 9.32
N LYS A 267 13.19 16.32 10.01
CA LYS A 267 13.37 16.75 11.40
C LYS A 267 13.29 18.26 11.56
N ASN A 268 13.91 19.01 10.64
CA ASN A 268 13.92 20.47 10.69
C ASN A 268 12.53 21.06 10.45
N ASP A 269 11.74 20.44 9.56
CA ASP A 269 10.38 20.90 9.27
C ASP A 269 9.47 20.77 10.49
N ILE A 270 9.61 19.72 11.28
CA ILE A 270 8.84 19.52 12.52
C ILE A 270 9.18 20.62 13.53
N GLU A 271 10.46 20.93 13.70
CA GLU A 271 10.94 21.94 14.67
C GLU A 271 10.58 23.38 14.21
N SER A 272 10.59 23.66 12.90
CA SER A 272 10.32 24.98 12.36
C SER A 272 8.82 25.29 12.19
N HIS A 273 7.95 24.29 12.13
CA HIS A 273 6.52 24.45 11.83
C HIS A 273 5.62 23.87 12.93
N GLU A 274 6.11 23.83 14.17
CA GLU A 274 5.39 23.21 15.31
C GLU A 274 3.98 23.79 15.50
N GLU A 275 3.84 25.12 15.52
CA GLU A 275 2.53 25.77 15.67
C GLU A 275 1.54 25.40 14.56
N PHE A 276 2.01 25.31 13.32
CA PHE A 276 1.21 24.88 12.19
C PHE A 276 0.77 23.43 12.34
N LEU A 277 1.70 22.52 12.70
CA LEU A 277 1.41 21.11 12.90
C LEU A 277 0.39 20.89 14.02
N VAL A 278 0.52 21.59 15.15
CA VAL A 278 -0.44 21.53 16.25
C VAL A 278 -1.83 21.96 15.79
N LYS A 279 -1.92 23.04 15.01
CA LYS A 279 -3.19 23.54 14.47
C LYS A 279 -3.84 22.52 13.51
N LEU A 280 -3.02 21.95 12.64
CA LEU A 280 -3.43 20.93 11.68
C LEU A 280 -3.93 19.66 12.40
N PHE A 281 -3.23 19.23 13.46
CA PHE A 281 -3.60 18.05 14.24
C PHE A 281 -4.92 18.26 15.00
N LYS A 282 -5.11 19.41 15.62
CA LYS A 282 -6.39 19.77 16.26
C LYS A 282 -7.55 19.79 15.28
N SER A 283 -7.35 20.37 14.10
CA SER A 283 -8.38 20.38 13.05
C SER A 283 -8.71 18.97 12.56
N SER A 284 -7.70 18.14 12.39
CA SER A 284 -7.86 16.74 11.96
C SER A 284 -8.56 15.88 13.03
N GLU A 285 -8.23 16.06 14.30
CA GLU A 285 -8.88 15.37 15.42
C GLU A 285 -10.35 15.77 15.55
N ASN A 286 -10.66 17.06 15.47
CA ASN A 286 -12.03 17.55 15.47
C ASN A 286 -12.85 17.00 14.29
N TYR A 287 -12.28 17.00 13.09
CA TYR A 287 -12.95 16.46 11.89
C TYR A 287 -13.17 14.94 11.97
N TYR A 288 -12.26 14.21 12.59
CA TYR A 288 -12.34 12.76 12.71
C TYR A 288 -13.39 12.30 13.72
N ASN A 289 -13.63 13.06 14.78
CA ASN A 289 -14.52 12.72 15.88
C ASN A 289 -15.96 13.28 15.72
N ASN A 290 -16.20 14.13 14.70
CA ASN A 290 -17.55 14.62 14.33
C ASN A 290 -18.12 13.81 13.16
#